data_3b2a4214c85b0da47b3e1dd041cf66ae
#
_entry.id   3b2a4214c85b0da47b3e1dd041cf66ae
#
_cell.length_a   1.000
_cell.length_b   1.000
_cell.length_c   1.000
_cell.angle_alpha   90.00
_cell.angle_beta   90.00
_cell.angle_gamma   90.00
#
_symmetry.space_group_name_H-M   'P 1'
#
loop_
_entity.id
_entity.type
_entity.pdbx_description
1 polymer ?
#
loop_
_entity_poly.entity_id
_entity_poly.type
_entity_poly.pdbx_seq_one_letter_code
_entity_poly.pdbx_strand_id
1 'polypeptide(L)'
;MQRRFMLLSLAVAATLGGSTTLAFAADQTMNVDVCVVGAGAGGMSAGMAAVDAGYNTVILEKLGVIGGGGNFMEGTFAVGSRLQIKDNVGINAEKQFKRVMDFHHWRINGKALNNWLKETATTIDWLEAHGINFEGVHTAFIDGNRTWHMFEGGHGSSLITNFAEKIEAKGGKILTSTPAQSLIIDKDGTVRGVVATNEDGNKLTINAKAVIIATGGFSCNPEMVKKYLPYAGYESAGSPGRTGDGVQMLEKAGAKLVNMNVTMQAGLWLKDVPTELQFGKDGLTGATYVRLLAALFQPYLKVSPKGDRFADETLPLEYISNAAEEIGGEAFAVFDDNTRKEMINVGLPRGYFGMVAPGTKFDNFDKLFAEGVKKGFCYKANSLKELAKLTGMDPKRLQNTVERMNQMTKNQKDDEFYKDSQWLREVKKGPFYAIKGSLRTYATVGGASVNEHFQPLTPEGKVIKGIYAIGQDAGGLYSDSYDMHIAEGTASSWAINGGRLSVEHIKTYLKK
;
A
#
# COMPACT_ATOMS: atom_id res chain seq x y z
N MET A 1 36.25 36.48 -3.69
CA MET A 1 37.23 36.05 -2.65
C MET A 1 37.48 34.57 -2.84
N GLN A 2 38.61 34.26 -3.47
CA GLN A 2 39.12 32.91 -3.70
C GLN A 2 39.75 32.40 -2.41
N ARG A 3 39.41 31.17 -1.97
CA ARG A 3 40.25 30.43 -1.01
C ARG A 3 40.80 29.18 -1.69
N ARG A 4 42.12 29.21 -1.87
CA ARG A 4 42.99 28.12 -2.33
C ARG A 4 43.02 27.01 -1.30
N PHE A 5 42.84 25.75 -1.71
CA PHE A 5 43.23 24.58 -0.94
C PHE A 5 44.68 24.23 -1.29
N MET A 6 45.49 24.16 -0.27
CA MET A 6 46.90 23.81 -0.31
C MET A 6 47.02 22.31 -0.08
N LEU A 7 47.54 21.58 -1.06
CA LEU A 7 47.96 20.20 -0.96
C LEU A 7 49.24 20.13 -0.13
N LEU A 8 49.23 19.42 0.98
CA LEU A 8 50.43 18.94 1.66
C LEU A 8 50.60 17.46 1.40
N SER A 9 51.56 17.12 0.57
CA SER A 9 52.11 15.77 0.41
C SER A 9 53.11 15.51 1.54
N LEU A 10 52.85 14.53 2.37
CA LEU A 10 53.85 13.93 3.26
C LEU A 10 54.06 12.46 2.84
N ALA A 11 55.22 12.23 2.27
CA ALA A 11 55.77 10.88 2.13
C ALA A 11 56.37 10.45 3.48
N VAL A 12 55.93 9.32 4.03
CA VAL A 12 56.62 8.61 5.09
C VAL A 12 56.85 7.20 4.63
N ALA A 13 58.13 6.82 4.63
CA ALA A 13 58.65 5.56 4.18
C ALA A 13 58.23 4.36 5.08
N ALA A 14 58.21 3.21 4.44
CA ALA A 14 57.97 1.89 5.02
C ALA A 14 58.93 1.57 6.14
N THR A 15 58.43 0.83 7.15
CA THR A 15 58.96 -0.45 7.64
C THR A 15 58.09 -1.02 8.75
N LEU A 16 57.90 -2.28 8.64
CA LEU A 16 57.52 -3.28 9.60
C LEU A 16 56.26 -4.05 9.17
N GLY A 17 56.52 -5.25 8.66
CA GLY A 17 55.52 -6.25 8.40
C GLY A 17 54.76 -6.63 9.68
N GLY A 18 53.58 -6.07 9.79
CA GLY A 18 52.55 -6.58 10.63
C GLY A 18 51.49 -7.18 9.71
N SER A 19 51.34 -8.48 9.68
CA SER A 19 50.18 -9.15 9.12
C SER A 19 48.97 -8.60 9.84
N THR A 20 48.28 -7.60 9.25
CA THR A 20 46.90 -7.29 9.65
C THR A 20 46.08 -8.49 9.22
N THR A 21 45.96 -9.46 10.11
CA THR A 21 44.84 -10.40 10.09
C THR A 21 43.60 -9.51 10.12
N LEU A 22 42.92 -9.39 8.98
CA LEU A 22 41.52 -8.96 8.96
C LEU A 22 40.82 -9.93 9.93
N ALA A 23 40.58 -9.46 11.15
CA ALA A 23 39.73 -10.17 12.08
C ALA A 23 38.35 -10.14 11.44
N PHE A 24 37.99 -11.24 10.76
CA PHE A 24 36.60 -11.49 10.42
C PHE A 24 35.84 -11.46 11.73
N ALA A 25 34.97 -10.49 11.90
CA ALA A 25 34.11 -10.44 13.08
C ALA A 25 33.33 -11.76 13.16
N ALA A 26 33.36 -12.38 14.33
CA ALA A 26 32.79 -13.71 14.52
C ALA A 26 31.29 -13.71 14.28
N ASP A 27 30.78 -14.79 13.68
CA ASP A 27 29.35 -15.08 13.58
C ASP A 27 28.70 -14.88 14.95
N GLN A 28 27.62 -14.12 15.01
CA GLN A 28 26.89 -13.81 16.24
C GLN A 28 25.67 -14.71 16.39
N THR A 29 25.36 -15.09 17.61
CA THR A 29 24.16 -15.87 17.94
C THR A 29 23.34 -15.17 19.02
N MET A 30 22.03 -15.05 18.78
CA MET A 30 21.06 -14.57 19.76
C MET A 30 20.03 -15.66 20.05
N ASN A 31 19.59 -15.73 21.33
CA ASN A 31 18.50 -16.60 21.75
C ASN A 31 17.36 -15.71 22.28
N VAL A 32 16.17 -15.84 21.69
CA VAL A 32 14.99 -15.03 22.01
C VAL A 32 13.72 -15.90 22.12
N ASP A 33 12.68 -15.38 22.71
CA ASP A 33 11.37 -16.04 22.67
C ASP A 33 10.67 -15.75 21.35
N VAL A 34 10.68 -14.50 20.90
CA VAL A 34 10.02 -14.05 19.68
C VAL A 34 10.99 -13.27 18.80
N CYS A 35 11.11 -13.70 17.54
CA CYS A 35 11.81 -12.97 16.49
C CYS A 35 10.79 -12.44 15.48
N VAL A 36 10.75 -11.12 15.27
CA VAL A 36 9.90 -10.47 14.27
C VAL A 36 10.74 -10.02 13.10
N VAL A 37 10.33 -10.35 11.88
CA VAL A 37 11.03 -9.97 10.63
C VAL A 37 10.23 -8.89 9.92
N GLY A 38 10.73 -7.66 9.98
CA GLY A 38 10.11 -6.43 9.46
C GLY A 38 9.59 -5.52 10.58
N ALA A 39 10.04 -4.25 10.60
CA ALA A 39 9.64 -3.23 11.56
C ALA A 39 8.56 -2.27 11.02
N GLY A 40 7.63 -2.77 10.18
CA GLY A 40 6.42 -2.06 9.76
C GLY A 40 5.31 -2.11 10.80
N ALA A 41 4.11 -1.60 10.47
CA ALA A 41 2.98 -1.54 11.42
C ALA A 41 2.66 -2.90 12.08
N GLY A 42 2.65 -3.99 11.29
CA GLY A 42 2.40 -5.34 11.83
C GLY A 42 3.52 -5.81 12.75
N GLY A 43 4.78 -5.65 12.33
CA GLY A 43 5.93 -6.06 13.13
C GLY A 43 6.08 -5.26 14.42
N MET A 44 5.86 -3.95 14.39
CA MET A 44 5.88 -3.11 15.59
C MET A 44 4.73 -3.46 16.55
N SER A 45 3.55 -3.77 16.03
CA SER A 45 2.42 -4.25 16.84
C SER A 45 2.71 -5.63 17.46
N ALA A 46 3.35 -6.53 16.70
CA ALA A 46 3.78 -7.84 17.21
C ALA A 46 4.86 -7.67 18.31
N GLY A 47 5.85 -6.82 18.07
CA GLY A 47 6.90 -6.51 19.04
C GLY A 47 6.35 -5.93 20.33
N MET A 48 5.44 -4.95 20.23
CA MET A 48 4.79 -4.33 21.39
C MET A 48 4.01 -5.37 22.21
N ALA A 49 3.17 -6.17 21.55
CA ALA A 49 2.42 -7.23 22.21
C ALA A 49 3.32 -8.30 22.85
N ALA A 50 4.46 -8.63 22.21
CA ALA A 50 5.39 -9.62 22.73
C ALA A 50 6.13 -9.12 23.97
N VAL A 51 6.61 -7.88 24.00
CA VAL A 51 7.24 -7.32 25.21
C VAL A 51 6.23 -7.09 26.34
N ASP A 52 4.96 -6.76 26.03
CA ASP A 52 3.88 -6.70 27.01
C ASP A 52 3.61 -8.07 27.66
N ALA A 53 3.77 -9.14 26.89
CA ALA A 53 3.66 -10.52 27.39
C ALA A 53 4.91 -10.99 28.15
N GLY A 54 5.94 -10.16 28.27
CA GLY A 54 7.20 -10.47 28.97
C GLY A 54 8.17 -11.34 28.15
N TYR A 55 8.00 -11.44 26.84
CA TYR A 55 8.89 -12.22 25.99
C TYR A 55 10.17 -11.44 25.63
N ASN A 56 11.32 -12.13 25.71
CA ASN A 56 12.57 -11.66 25.11
C ASN A 56 12.39 -11.56 23.59
N THR A 57 12.37 -10.35 23.05
CA THR A 57 11.92 -10.06 21.68
C THR A 57 12.98 -9.29 20.89
N VAL A 58 13.20 -9.72 19.65
CA VAL A 58 14.01 -8.98 18.66
C VAL A 58 13.18 -8.73 17.39
N ILE A 59 13.27 -7.51 16.87
CA ILE A 59 12.69 -7.11 15.58
C ILE A 59 13.83 -6.82 14.62
N LEU A 60 13.77 -7.41 13.42
CA LEU A 60 14.74 -7.20 12.35
C LEU A 60 14.13 -6.29 11.29
N GLU A 61 14.85 -5.24 10.91
CA GLU A 61 14.50 -4.37 9.79
C GLU A 61 15.68 -4.30 8.81
N LYS A 62 15.43 -4.58 7.54
CA LYS A 62 16.48 -4.58 6.53
C LYS A 62 16.95 -3.19 6.10
N LEU A 63 16.07 -2.19 6.21
CA LEU A 63 16.43 -0.80 5.95
C LEU A 63 17.05 -0.15 7.18
N GLY A 64 17.77 0.96 6.97
CA GLY A 64 18.33 1.76 8.07
C GLY A 64 17.28 2.57 8.86
N VAL A 65 15.97 2.43 8.52
CA VAL A 65 14.86 3.14 9.15
C VAL A 65 13.68 2.19 9.35
N ILE A 66 12.99 2.35 10.48
CA ILE A 66 11.79 1.57 10.82
C ILE A 66 10.52 2.16 10.22
N GLY A 67 9.44 1.38 10.24
CA GLY A 67 8.07 1.79 9.89
C GLY A 67 7.59 1.32 8.54
N GLY A 68 8.47 1.22 7.53
CA GLY A 68 8.09 0.77 6.20
C GLY A 68 6.83 1.48 5.69
N GLY A 69 5.83 0.71 5.23
CA GLY A 69 4.52 1.26 4.83
C GLY A 69 3.66 1.77 5.98
N GLY A 70 3.96 1.39 7.21
CA GLY A 70 3.27 1.86 8.40
C GLY A 70 3.42 3.36 8.63
N ASN A 71 4.52 3.98 8.20
CA ASN A 71 4.71 5.42 8.31
C ASN A 71 3.71 6.25 7.49
N PHE A 72 3.13 5.64 6.45
CA PHE A 72 2.25 6.33 5.49
C PHE A 72 0.78 5.96 5.66
N MET A 73 0.42 5.09 6.61
CA MET A 73 -0.98 4.79 6.89
C MET A 73 -1.62 5.95 7.65
N GLU A 74 -2.85 6.31 7.28
CA GLU A 74 -3.55 7.46 7.86
C GLU A 74 -4.49 7.04 9.00
N GLY A 75 -4.80 5.74 9.09
CA GLY A 75 -5.69 5.17 10.08
C GLY A 75 -5.79 3.65 9.96
N THR A 76 -6.73 3.07 10.71
CA THR A 76 -6.95 1.63 10.76
C THR A 76 -8.44 1.30 10.74
N PHE A 77 -8.79 0.14 10.20
CA PHE A 77 -10.16 -0.35 10.19
C PHE A 77 -10.56 -0.92 11.56
N ALA A 78 -11.80 -0.61 11.99
CA ALA A 78 -12.46 -1.36 13.05
C ALA A 78 -13.98 -1.33 12.90
N VAL A 79 -14.66 -2.30 13.54
CA VAL A 79 -16.12 -2.37 13.65
C VAL A 79 -16.53 -2.59 15.10
N GLY A 80 -17.59 -1.89 15.52
CA GLY A 80 -18.12 -1.98 16.88
C GLY A 80 -17.26 -1.29 17.94
N SER A 81 -16.34 -0.40 17.54
CA SER A 81 -15.50 0.35 18.46
C SER A 81 -16.32 1.36 19.28
N ARG A 82 -15.82 1.74 20.46
CA ARG A 82 -16.43 2.80 21.27
C ARG A 82 -16.49 4.15 20.54
N LEU A 83 -15.55 4.43 19.64
CA LEU A 83 -15.57 5.65 18.82
C LEU A 83 -16.73 5.62 17.82
N GLN A 84 -17.00 4.48 17.18
CA GLN A 84 -18.18 4.32 16.32
C GLN A 84 -19.49 4.42 17.12
N ILE A 85 -19.56 3.83 18.30
CA ILE A 85 -20.75 3.94 19.18
C ILE A 85 -21.00 5.40 19.57
N LYS A 86 -19.94 6.14 19.96
CA LYS A 86 -20.03 7.57 20.29
C LYS A 86 -20.56 8.39 19.11
N ASP A 87 -20.16 8.06 17.91
CA ASP A 87 -20.53 8.76 16.66
C ASP A 87 -21.84 8.22 16.03
N ASN A 88 -22.57 7.33 16.72
CA ASN A 88 -23.79 6.68 16.23
C ASN A 88 -23.60 5.91 14.90
N VAL A 89 -22.43 5.31 14.68
CA VAL A 89 -22.15 4.47 13.51
C VAL A 89 -22.64 3.05 13.78
N GLY A 90 -23.75 2.66 13.17
CA GLY A 90 -24.46 1.39 13.40
C GLY A 90 -23.87 0.17 12.66
N ILE A 91 -22.54 0.03 12.59
CA ILE A 91 -21.86 -1.11 11.97
C ILE A 91 -21.40 -2.09 13.04
N ASN A 92 -21.65 -3.39 12.80
CA ASN A 92 -21.19 -4.48 13.64
C ASN A 92 -20.43 -5.55 12.82
N ALA A 93 -19.72 -6.43 13.53
CA ALA A 93 -18.88 -7.46 12.91
C ALA A 93 -19.67 -8.42 12.01
N GLU A 94 -20.91 -8.80 12.36
CA GLU A 94 -21.73 -9.73 11.56
C GLU A 94 -22.12 -9.10 10.22
N LYS A 95 -22.63 -7.87 10.22
CA LYS A 95 -23.01 -7.16 8.99
C LYS A 95 -21.78 -6.96 8.10
N GLN A 96 -20.67 -6.56 8.69
CA GLN A 96 -19.42 -6.34 7.95
C GLN A 96 -18.85 -7.64 7.41
N PHE A 97 -18.92 -8.74 8.17
CA PHE A 97 -18.53 -10.07 7.69
C PHE A 97 -19.27 -10.45 6.41
N LYS A 98 -20.59 -10.36 6.42
CA LYS A 98 -21.41 -10.68 5.24
C LYS A 98 -21.04 -9.79 4.06
N ARG A 99 -20.91 -8.46 4.29
CA ARG A 99 -20.56 -7.49 3.24
C ARG A 99 -19.20 -7.81 2.60
N VAL A 100 -18.17 -8.09 3.40
CA VAL A 100 -16.83 -8.43 2.90
C VAL A 100 -16.83 -9.77 2.19
N MET A 101 -17.49 -10.80 2.75
CA MET A 101 -17.61 -12.11 2.10
C MET A 101 -18.32 -12.02 0.75
N ASP A 102 -19.42 -11.27 0.66
CA ASP A 102 -20.19 -11.08 -0.58
C ASP A 102 -19.38 -10.32 -1.63
N PHE A 103 -18.68 -9.25 -1.25
CA PHE A 103 -17.78 -8.51 -2.14
C PHE A 103 -16.68 -9.40 -2.72
N HIS A 104 -16.11 -10.28 -1.90
CA HIS A 104 -15.08 -11.23 -2.32
C HIS A 104 -15.64 -12.57 -2.83
N HIS A 105 -16.93 -12.63 -3.18
CA HIS A 105 -17.58 -13.81 -3.75
C HIS A 105 -17.38 -15.10 -2.92
N TRP A 106 -17.24 -14.96 -1.59
CA TRP A 106 -16.96 -16.04 -0.64
C TRP A 106 -15.64 -16.80 -0.93
N ARG A 107 -14.67 -16.17 -1.63
CA ARG A 107 -13.38 -16.77 -2.01
C ARG A 107 -12.23 -16.37 -1.09
N ILE A 108 -12.51 -15.91 0.12
CA ILE A 108 -11.53 -15.53 1.13
C ILE A 108 -11.63 -16.42 2.37
N ASN A 109 -10.67 -16.28 3.28
CA ASN A 109 -10.66 -17.07 4.51
C ASN A 109 -11.68 -16.53 5.53
N GLY A 110 -12.92 -17.04 5.48
CA GLY A 110 -14.00 -16.60 6.37
C GLY A 110 -13.74 -16.82 7.86
N LYS A 111 -12.97 -17.85 8.26
CA LYS A 111 -12.61 -18.06 9.67
C LYS A 111 -11.65 -16.98 10.16
N ALA A 112 -10.60 -16.70 9.40
CA ALA A 112 -9.64 -15.65 9.73
C ALA A 112 -10.31 -14.27 9.71
N LEU A 113 -11.15 -13.98 8.71
CA LEU A 113 -11.96 -12.76 8.64
C LEU A 113 -12.84 -12.58 9.89
N ASN A 114 -13.57 -13.62 10.28
CA ASN A 114 -14.48 -13.55 11.45
C ASN A 114 -13.72 -13.30 12.76
N ASN A 115 -12.60 -14.00 12.97
CA ASN A 115 -11.77 -13.80 14.14
C ASN A 115 -11.21 -12.37 14.19
N TRP A 116 -10.66 -11.91 13.06
CA TRP A 116 -10.12 -10.55 12.95
C TRP A 116 -11.20 -9.49 13.20
N LEU A 117 -12.39 -9.58 12.57
CA LEU A 117 -13.47 -8.61 12.75
C LEU A 117 -13.91 -8.46 14.21
N LYS A 118 -13.99 -9.57 14.96
CA LYS A 118 -14.36 -9.57 16.38
C LYS A 118 -13.34 -8.84 17.25
N GLU A 119 -12.07 -8.82 16.83
CA GLU A 119 -10.96 -8.28 17.60
C GLU A 119 -10.59 -6.84 17.20
N THR A 120 -11.18 -6.30 16.13
CA THR A 120 -10.81 -4.95 15.66
C THR A 120 -11.14 -3.85 16.68
N ALA A 121 -12.28 -3.93 17.36
CA ALA A 121 -12.67 -2.96 18.38
C ALA A 121 -11.72 -2.99 19.59
N THR A 122 -11.40 -4.19 20.09
CA THR A 122 -10.45 -4.35 21.21
C THR A 122 -9.04 -3.92 20.85
N THR A 123 -8.69 -3.98 19.57
CA THR A 123 -7.41 -3.44 19.08
C THR A 123 -7.38 -1.92 19.11
N ILE A 124 -8.50 -1.22 18.83
CA ILE A 124 -8.56 0.23 19.03
C ILE A 124 -8.30 0.59 20.50
N ASP A 125 -8.99 -0.09 21.44
CA ASP A 125 -8.78 0.13 22.86
C ASP A 125 -7.33 -0.16 23.30
N TRP A 126 -6.73 -1.24 22.75
CA TRP A 126 -5.33 -1.58 23.00
C TRP A 126 -4.37 -0.51 22.46
N LEU A 127 -4.61 0.03 21.27
CA LEU A 127 -3.81 1.12 20.70
C LEU A 127 -3.88 2.37 21.58
N GLU A 128 -5.09 2.77 22.03
CA GLU A 128 -5.25 3.92 22.92
C GLU A 128 -4.58 3.72 24.28
N ALA A 129 -4.66 2.51 24.86
CA ALA A 129 -3.95 2.17 26.09
C ALA A 129 -2.42 2.30 25.94
N HIS A 130 -1.92 2.19 24.71
CA HIS A 130 -0.52 2.42 24.38
C HIS A 130 -0.21 3.85 23.91
N GLY A 131 -1.17 4.78 24.03
CA GLY A 131 -0.96 6.20 23.71
C GLY A 131 -1.08 6.54 22.24
N ILE A 132 -1.76 5.70 21.46
CA ILE A 132 -2.12 6.00 20.06
C ILE A 132 -3.51 6.61 20.04
N ASN A 133 -3.59 7.89 19.70
CA ASN A 133 -4.85 8.64 19.68
C ASN A 133 -5.49 8.62 18.28
N PHE A 134 -6.81 8.84 18.24
CA PHE A 134 -7.59 8.90 17.03
C PHE A 134 -8.36 10.22 16.93
N GLU A 135 -8.39 10.83 15.75
CA GLU A 135 -9.20 12.03 15.47
C GLU A 135 -10.70 11.72 15.38
N GLY A 136 -11.06 10.47 15.04
CA GLY A 136 -12.44 10.03 14.88
C GLY A 136 -12.58 8.90 13.86
N VAL A 137 -13.82 8.65 13.46
CA VAL A 137 -14.17 7.60 12.50
C VAL A 137 -14.67 8.23 11.20
N HIS A 138 -13.97 7.96 10.11
CA HIS A 138 -14.12 8.61 8.82
C HIS A 138 -14.53 7.64 7.71
N THR A 139 -14.86 8.21 6.54
CA THR A 139 -14.93 7.55 5.24
C THR A 139 -14.53 8.55 4.15
N ALA A 140 -13.81 8.09 3.15
CA ALA A 140 -13.46 8.87 1.97
C ALA A 140 -14.57 8.82 0.89
N PHE A 141 -15.60 7.99 1.06
CA PHE A 141 -16.67 7.75 0.08
C PHE A 141 -18.01 8.28 0.61
N ILE A 142 -18.82 8.88 -0.29
CA ILE A 142 -20.13 9.47 0.04
C ILE A 142 -21.08 8.41 0.63
N ASP A 143 -21.04 7.19 0.10
CA ASP A 143 -21.85 6.03 0.50
C ASP A 143 -21.03 4.97 1.25
N GLY A 144 -19.80 5.32 1.64
CA GLY A 144 -18.91 4.45 2.39
C GLY A 144 -19.36 4.20 3.83
N ASN A 145 -18.96 3.08 4.39
CA ASN A 145 -19.12 2.83 5.81
C ASN A 145 -18.04 3.58 6.59
N ARG A 146 -18.40 4.24 7.67
CA ARG A 146 -17.44 4.89 8.58
C ARG A 146 -16.70 3.83 9.40
N THR A 147 -15.70 3.19 8.78
CA THR A 147 -14.86 2.14 9.41
C THR A 147 -13.42 2.58 9.65
N TRP A 148 -13.02 3.71 9.09
CA TRP A 148 -11.65 4.20 9.11
C TRP A 148 -11.40 5.06 10.35
N HIS A 149 -10.68 4.50 11.33
CA HIS A 149 -10.25 5.19 12.54
C HIS A 149 -8.96 5.94 12.22
N MET A 150 -9.08 7.25 12.01
CA MET A 150 -7.95 8.11 11.64
C MET A 150 -7.04 8.34 12.84
N PHE A 151 -5.75 8.12 12.67
CA PHE A 151 -4.76 8.48 13.69
C PHE A 151 -4.71 9.99 13.88
N GLU A 152 -4.50 10.45 15.11
CA GLU A 152 -4.28 11.86 15.40
C GLU A 152 -3.06 12.37 14.60
N GLY A 153 -3.24 13.50 13.88
CA GLY A 153 -2.26 14.02 12.94
C GLY A 153 -2.19 13.28 11.60
N GLY A 154 -3.05 12.29 11.35
CA GLY A 154 -3.20 11.62 10.05
C GLY A 154 -2.03 10.73 9.63
N HIS A 155 -1.13 10.34 10.54
CA HIS A 155 0.08 9.58 10.19
C HIS A 155 0.37 8.42 11.13
N GLY A 156 0.59 7.24 10.55
CA GLY A 156 1.00 6.03 11.26
C GLY A 156 2.42 6.07 11.81
N SER A 157 3.22 7.05 11.43
CA SER A 157 4.55 7.27 12.01
C SER A 157 4.51 7.50 13.52
N SER A 158 3.43 8.08 14.05
CA SER A 158 3.22 8.23 15.50
C SER A 158 3.13 6.88 16.21
N LEU A 159 2.42 5.90 15.62
CA LEU A 159 2.38 4.52 16.13
C LEU A 159 3.77 3.89 16.11
N ILE A 160 4.48 4.01 14.99
CA ILE A 160 5.80 3.40 14.79
C ILE A 160 6.78 3.92 15.85
N THR A 161 6.88 5.24 16.01
CA THR A 161 7.80 5.88 16.99
C THR A 161 7.43 5.53 18.43
N ASN A 162 6.14 5.65 18.77
CA ASN A 162 5.65 5.33 20.13
C ASN A 162 5.94 3.86 20.50
N PHE A 163 5.69 2.93 19.57
CA PHE A 163 5.94 1.51 19.84
C PHE A 163 7.44 1.21 19.92
N ALA A 164 8.28 1.83 19.09
CA ALA A 164 9.72 1.64 19.15
C ALA A 164 10.26 2.01 20.54
N GLU A 165 9.94 3.21 21.02
CA GLU A 165 10.35 3.68 22.35
C GLU A 165 9.89 2.73 23.48
N LYS A 166 8.65 2.26 23.42
CA LYS A 166 8.10 1.37 24.44
C LYS A 166 8.67 -0.04 24.39
N ILE A 167 8.92 -0.57 23.20
CA ILE A 167 9.57 -1.88 23.01
C ILE A 167 10.96 -1.86 23.61
N GLU A 168 11.76 -0.83 23.29
CA GLU A 168 13.11 -0.69 23.82
C GLU A 168 13.12 -0.48 25.34
N ALA A 169 12.22 0.37 25.86
CA ALA A 169 12.06 0.60 27.30
C ALA A 169 11.71 -0.69 28.08
N LYS A 170 11.07 -1.66 27.42
CA LYS A 170 10.75 -2.98 28.00
C LYS A 170 11.81 -4.05 27.70
N GLY A 171 12.98 -3.66 27.15
CA GLY A 171 14.11 -4.55 26.89
C GLY A 171 14.03 -5.31 25.56
N GLY A 172 13.05 -5.04 24.71
CA GLY A 172 13.03 -5.51 23.33
C GLY A 172 14.12 -4.85 22.51
N LYS A 173 14.56 -5.51 21.44
CA LYS A 173 15.60 -4.99 20.54
C LYS A 173 15.05 -4.77 19.14
N ILE A 174 15.39 -3.64 18.52
CA ILE A 174 15.09 -3.33 17.11
C ILE A 174 16.42 -3.18 16.38
N LEU A 175 16.68 -4.09 15.44
CA LEU A 175 17.91 -4.12 14.66
C LEU A 175 17.60 -3.66 13.24
N THR A 176 18.00 -2.44 12.91
CA THR A 176 17.95 -1.88 11.56
C THR A 176 19.14 -2.35 10.73
N SER A 177 19.14 -2.11 9.41
CA SER A 177 20.18 -2.61 8.48
C SER A 177 20.49 -4.10 8.65
N THR A 178 19.48 -4.88 9.08
CA THR A 178 19.63 -6.29 9.45
C THR A 178 18.65 -7.16 8.64
N PRO A 179 18.92 -7.40 7.34
CA PRO A 179 18.07 -8.23 6.49
C PRO A 179 18.07 -9.69 6.94
N ALA A 180 16.89 -10.25 7.15
CA ALA A 180 16.68 -11.69 7.30
C ALA A 180 16.92 -12.40 5.96
N GLN A 181 17.70 -13.48 5.98
CA GLN A 181 18.13 -14.21 4.79
C GLN A 181 17.38 -15.54 4.61
N SER A 182 17.16 -16.25 5.71
CA SER A 182 16.50 -17.55 5.68
C SER A 182 15.95 -17.96 7.05
N LEU A 183 15.01 -18.90 7.05
CA LEU A 183 14.50 -19.54 8.26
C LEU A 183 15.41 -20.69 8.69
N ILE A 184 15.50 -20.91 10.00
CA ILE A 184 16.07 -22.12 10.60
C ILE A 184 14.91 -23.09 10.83
N ILE A 185 14.95 -24.24 10.18
CA ILE A 185 13.86 -25.23 10.19
C ILE A 185 14.40 -26.56 10.69
N ASP A 186 13.75 -27.12 11.69
CA ASP A 186 14.09 -28.45 12.24
C ASP A 186 13.70 -29.58 11.29
N LYS A 187 14.19 -30.78 11.59
CA LYS A 187 13.88 -32.00 10.80
C LYS A 187 12.39 -32.36 10.78
N ASP A 188 11.61 -31.91 11.77
CA ASP A 188 10.17 -32.10 11.84
C ASP A 188 9.37 -30.99 11.13
N GLY A 189 10.06 -30.05 10.45
CA GLY A 189 9.47 -28.93 9.75
C GLY A 189 9.09 -27.74 10.66
N THR A 190 9.44 -27.76 11.94
CA THR A 190 9.19 -26.64 12.86
C THR A 190 10.22 -25.54 12.65
N VAL A 191 9.77 -24.30 12.51
CA VAL A 191 10.66 -23.12 12.44
C VAL A 191 11.18 -22.79 13.84
N ARG A 192 12.51 -22.60 13.94
CA ARG A 192 13.26 -22.38 15.19
C ARG A 192 14.09 -21.11 15.17
N GLY A 193 13.96 -20.29 14.17
CA GLY A 193 14.71 -19.03 14.12
C GLY A 193 14.93 -18.51 12.73
N VAL A 194 15.85 -17.55 12.65
CA VAL A 194 16.19 -16.80 11.43
C VAL A 194 17.71 -16.67 11.33
N VAL A 195 18.23 -16.78 10.13
CA VAL A 195 19.58 -16.32 9.78
C VAL A 195 19.44 -14.94 9.13
N ALA A 196 20.18 -13.98 9.65
CA ALA A 196 20.23 -12.60 9.14
C ALA A 196 21.67 -12.17 8.89
N THR A 197 21.85 -11.02 8.25
CA THR A 197 23.14 -10.33 8.16
C THR A 197 23.04 -9.06 9.01
N ASN A 198 24.00 -8.82 9.91
CA ASN A 198 24.01 -7.61 10.72
C ASN A 198 24.51 -6.38 9.94
N GLU A 199 24.50 -5.21 10.56
CA GLU A 199 24.95 -3.95 9.96
C GLU A 199 26.40 -4.00 9.46
N ASP A 200 27.28 -4.78 10.13
CA ASP A 200 28.69 -4.97 9.75
C ASP A 200 28.90 -5.99 8.62
N GLY A 201 27.81 -6.60 8.11
CA GLY A 201 27.86 -7.63 7.07
C GLY A 201 28.14 -9.04 7.59
N ASN A 202 28.17 -9.25 8.93
CA ASN A 202 28.41 -10.55 9.52
C ASN A 202 27.12 -11.36 9.65
N LYS A 203 27.26 -12.68 9.65
CA LYS A 203 26.13 -13.58 9.88
C LYS A 203 25.63 -13.46 11.31
N LEU A 204 24.32 -13.25 11.44
CA LEU A 204 23.59 -13.26 12.71
C LEU A 204 22.60 -14.42 12.74
N THR A 205 22.82 -15.36 13.64
CA THR A 205 21.91 -16.49 13.86
C THR A 205 20.99 -16.17 15.03
N ILE A 206 19.68 -16.17 14.80
CA ILE A 206 18.68 -15.90 15.84
C ILE A 206 17.87 -17.16 16.09
N ASN A 207 18.12 -17.82 17.19
CA ASN A 207 17.29 -18.92 17.68
C ASN A 207 16.06 -18.33 18.35
N ALA A 208 14.86 -18.70 17.92
CA ALA A 208 13.61 -18.19 18.43
C ALA A 208 12.60 -19.32 18.66
N LYS A 209 11.80 -19.19 19.72
CA LYS A 209 10.68 -20.12 19.98
C LYS A 209 9.49 -19.86 19.03
N ALA A 210 9.34 -18.63 18.56
CA ALA A 210 8.39 -18.24 17.55
C ALA A 210 8.97 -17.16 16.64
N VAL A 211 8.68 -17.25 15.33
CA VAL A 211 9.08 -16.28 14.30
C VAL A 211 7.82 -15.65 13.70
N ILE A 212 7.79 -14.32 13.56
CA ILE A 212 6.69 -13.59 12.93
C ILE A 212 7.22 -12.89 11.68
N ILE A 213 6.67 -13.22 10.51
CA ILE A 213 7.01 -12.60 9.22
C ILE A 213 6.07 -11.43 8.95
N ALA A 214 6.64 -10.23 8.79
CA ALA A 214 5.94 -8.94 8.66
C ALA A 214 6.64 -8.01 7.66
N THR A 215 7.15 -8.56 6.53
CA THR A 215 8.05 -7.85 5.60
C THR A 215 7.33 -6.95 4.58
N GLY A 216 6.00 -7.05 4.47
CA GLY A 216 5.17 -6.10 3.72
C GLY A 216 4.95 -6.44 2.25
N GLY A 217 5.11 -7.71 1.84
CA GLY A 217 4.84 -8.16 0.48
C GLY A 217 5.94 -7.84 -0.53
N PHE A 218 5.60 -7.76 -1.83
CA PHE A 218 6.60 -7.78 -2.93
C PHE A 218 6.43 -6.67 -3.99
N SER A 219 5.71 -5.59 -3.69
CA SER A 219 5.41 -4.53 -4.68
C SER A 219 6.65 -3.83 -5.28
N CYS A 220 7.80 -3.92 -4.64
CA CYS A 220 9.08 -3.37 -5.13
C CYS A 220 10.02 -4.42 -5.74
N ASN A 221 9.53 -5.63 -6.01
CA ASN A 221 10.29 -6.68 -6.70
C ASN A 221 9.76 -6.86 -8.12
N PRO A 222 10.45 -6.33 -9.17
CA PRO A 222 9.95 -6.38 -10.55
C PRO A 222 9.70 -7.80 -11.07
N GLU A 223 10.52 -8.77 -10.67
CA GLU A 223 10.36 -10.16 -11.10
C GLU A 223 9.11 -10.79 -10.48
N MET A 224 8.83 -10.54 -9.21
CA MET A 224 7.62 -11.05 -8.56
C MET A 224 6.37 -10.30 -9.09
N VAL A 225 6.45 -8.99 -9.32
CA VAL A 225 5.38 -8.21 -9.95
C VAL A 225 5.05 -8.81 -11.30
N LYS A 226 6.04 -9.02 -12.18
CA LYS A 226 5.85 -9.63 -13.50
C LYS A 226 5.30 -11.06 -13.42
N LYS A 227 5.72 -11.85 -12.41
CA LYS A 227 5.30 -13.24 -12.24
C LYS A 227 3.86 -13.37 -11.78
N TYR A 228 3.41 -12.51 -10.88
CA TYR A 228 2.16 -12.71 -10.14
C TYR A 228 1.05 -11.73 -10.50
N LEU A 229 1.38 -10.47 -10.86
CA LEU A 229 0.37 -9.46 -11.09
C LEU A 229 -0.13 -9.47 -12.54
N PRO A 230 -1.42 -9.15 -12.79
CA PRO A 230 -2.01 -9.11 -14.13
C PRO A 230 -1.35 -8.09 -15.06
N TYR A 231 -0.90 -6.96 -14.49
CA TYR A 231 -0.19 -5.91 -15.22
C TYR A 231 1.27 -5.83 -14.76
N ALA A 232 2.19 -6.21 -15.64
CA ALA A 232 3.63 -6.21 -15.34
C ALA A 232 4.24 -4.79 -15.15
N GLY A 233 3.53 -3.75 -15.57
CA GLY A 233 3.96 -2.35 -15.47
C GLY A 233 3.53 -1.64 -14.19
N TYR A 234 3.08 -2.36 -13.17
CA TYR A 234 2.81 -1.75 -11.86
C TYR A 234 4.06 -1.08 -11.28
N GLU A 235 3.93 0.19 -10.93
CA GLU A 235 4.92 0.91 -10.16
C GLU A 235 4.52 0.90 -8.68
N SER A 236 5.48 0.66 -7.78
CA SER A 236 5.22 0.75 -6.34
C SER A 236 5.20 2.22 -5.89
N ALA A 237 4.15 2.62 -5.19
CA ALA A 237 4.05 3.88 -4.46
C ALA A 237 4.38 3.71 -2.97
N GLY A 238 4.76 2.50 -2.56
CA GLY A 238 5.01 2.15 -1.17
C GLY A 238 6.49 2.18 -0.77
N SER A 239 6.78 1.68 0.42
CA SER A 239 8.14 1.57 0.96
C SER A 239 9.05 0.69 0.08
N PRO A 240 10.30 1.11 -0.20
CA PRO A 240 11.24 0.35 -1.03
C PRO A 240 11.65 -1.01 -0.45
N GLY A 241 11.41 -1.23 0.84
CA GLY A 241 11.69 -2.51 1.51
C GLY A 241 10.80 -3.69 1.11
N ARG A 242 9.76 -3.49 0.30
CA ARG A 242 8.77 -4.52 -0.08
C ARG A 242 9.26 -5.38 -1.25
N THR A 243 10.28 -6.20 -1.03
CA THR A 243 10.95 -7.01 -2.07
C THR A 243 10.57 -8.50 -2.03
N GLY A 244 9.61 -8.89 -1.19
CA GLY A 244 9.07 -10.25 -1.16
C GLY A 244 9.91 -11.25 -0.34
N ASP A 245 10.81 -10.78 0.50
CA ASP A 245 11.71 -11.66 1.27
C ASP A 245 10.93 -12.61 2.18
N GLY A 246 9.92 -12.08 2.90
CA GLY A 246 9.05 -12.88 3.77
C GLY A 246 8.22 -13.89 3.00
N VAL A 247 7.59 -13.45 1.89
CA VAL A 247 6.82 -14.35 1.03
C VAL A 247 7.66 -15.52 0.52
N GLN A 248 8.89 -15.26 0.07
CA GLN A 248 9.81 -16.29 -0.40
C GLN A 248 10.27 -17.23 0.74
N MET A 249 10.51 -16.70 1.94
CA MET A 249 10.85 -17.52 3.11
C MET A 249 9.67 -18.43 3.51
N LEU A 250 8.44 -17.92 3.48
CA LEU A 250 7.22 -18.69 3.75
C LEU A 250 6.99 -19.78 2.70
N GLU A 251 7.17 -19.46 1.41
CA GLU A 251 7.07 -20.45 0.31
C GLU A 251 8.10 -21.57 0.49
N LYS A 252 9.37 -21.23 0.79
CA LYS A 252 10.44 -22.21 1.07
C LYS A 252 10.16 -23.06 2.31
N ALA A 253 9.44 -22.55 3.30
CA ALA A 253 8.98 -23.30 4.46
C ALA A 253 7.76 -24.21 4.15
N GLY A 254 7.26 -24.21 2.92
CA GLY A 254 6.14 -25.03 2.49
C GLY A 254 4.77 -24.39 2.61
N ALA A 255 4.70 -23.07 2.82
CA ALA A 255 3.41 -22.35 2.89
C ALA A 255 2.74 -22.30 1.51
N LYS A 256 1.42 -22.52 1.49
CA LYS A 256 0.58 -22.26 0.33
C LYS A 256 0.45 -20.75 0.14
N LEU A 257 0.85 -20.22 -1.02
CA LEU A 257 0.60 -18.84 -1.40
C LEU A 257 -0.80 -18.68 -2.00
N VAL A 258 -1.49 -17.59 -1.64
CA VAL A 258 -2.85 -17.29 -2.11
C VAL A 258 -2.97 -15.82 -2.49
N ASN A 259 -3.86 -15.51 -3.45
CA ASN A 259 -4.22 -14.16 -3.89
C ASN A 259 -3.01 -13.32 -4.32
N MET A 260 -1.99 -13.96 -4.88
CA MET A 260 -0.72 -13.32 -5.27
C MET A 260 -0.87 -12.30 -6.39
N ASN A 261 -2.00 -12.32 -7.09
CA ASN A 261 -2.36 -11.41 -8.17
C ASN A 261 -3.07 -10.12 -7.71
N VAL A 262 -3.26 -9.93 -6.39
CA VAL A 262 -4.03 -8.80 -5.86
C VAL A 262 -3.11 -7.71 -5.30
N THR A 263 -3.46 -6.46 -5.60
CA THR A 263 -2.72 -5.28 -5.15
C THR A 263 -3.64 -4.28 -4.45
N MET A 264 -3.08 -3.50 -3.53
CA MET A 264 -3.73 -2.34 -2.94
C MET A 264 -3.59 -1.17 -3.92
N GLN A 265 -4.58 -1.06 -4.80
CA GLN A 265 -4.63 -0.05 -5.85
C GLN A 265 -5.34 1.22 -5.35
N ALA A 266 -5.02 2.34 -5.95
CA ALA A 266 -5.66 3.63 -5.66
C ALA A 266 -5.89 4.46 -6.93
N GLY A 267 -6.45 3.85 -7.96
CA GLY A 267 -6.76 4.48 -9.23
C GLY A 267 -5.56 4.64 -10.16
N LEU A 268 -5.72 5.51 -11.14
CA LEU A 268 -4.70 5.86 -12.11
C LEU A 268 -3.84 7.01 -11.56
N TRP A 269 -2.54 6.89 -11.67
CA TRP A 269 -1.57 7.92 -11.28
C TRP A 269 -0.93 8.54 -12.50
N LEU A 270 -0.46 9.78 -12.41
CA LEU A 270 0.26 10.42 -13.52
C LEU A 270 1.45 9.55 -13.93
N LYS A 271 1.50 9.16 -15.21
CA LYS A 271 2.52 8.23 -15.72
C LYS A 271 3.92 8.83 -15.61
N ASP A 272 4.89 8.03 -15.13
CA ASP A 272 6.31 8.38 -14.98
C ASP A 272 6.56 9.64 -14.11
N VAL A 273 5.64 10.00 -13.23
CA VAL A 273 5.81 11.11 -12.27
C VAL A 273 6.12 10.55 -10.89
N PRO A 274 7.20 10.97 -10.22
CA PRO A 274 7.50 10.54 -8.86
C PRO A 274 6.34 10.73 -7.88
N THR A 275 6.19 9.79 -6.94
CA THR A 275 5.07 9.78 -5.97
C THR A 275 5.02 11.07 -5.15
N GLU A 276 6.14 11.56 -4.67
CA GLU A 276 6.25 12.78 -3.87
C GLU A 276 5.84 14.06 -4.62
N LEU A 277 5.88 14.05 -5.95
CA LEU A 277 5.39 15.17 -6.77
C LEU A 277 3.87 15.12 -7.01
N GLN A 278 3.27 13.97 -6.81
CA GLN A 278 1.84 13.74 -6.97
C GLN A 278 1.09 13.82 -5.64
N PHE A 279 1.69 13.28 -4.56
CA PHE A 279 1.07 13.12 -3.25
C PHE A 279 1.73 13.97 -2.13
N GLY A 280 2.93 14.53 -2.36
CA GLY A 280 3.73 15.18 -1.33
C GLY A 280 4.61 14.20 -0.55
N LYS A 281 5.57 14.74 0.21
CA LYS A 281 6.49 13.93 1.01
C LYS A 281 5.83 13.32 2.25
N ASP A 282 4.82 13.98 2.75
CA ASP A 282 4.00 13.61 3.91
C ASP A 282 2.70 12.89 3.53
N GLY A 283 2.46 12.68 2.23
CA GLY A 283 1.25 12.05 1.73
C GLY A 283 0.02 12.96 1.65
N LEU A 284 0.05 14.19 2.18
CA LEU A 284 -1.17 15.01 2.34
C LEU A 284 -1.06 16.44 1.81
N THR A 285 0.12 17.06 1.73
CA THR A 285 0.22 18.46 1.38
C THR A 285 1.38 18.80 0.45
N GLY A 286 1.23 19.88 -0.33
CA GLY A 286 2.33 20.51 -1.06
C GLY A 286 2.81 19.82 -2.34
N ALA A 287 2.14 18.77 -2.82
CA ALA A 287 2.52 18.09 -4.05
C ALA A 287 2.34 18.99 -5.28
N THR A 288 3.37 19.09 -6.09
CA THR A 288 3.38 19.96 -7.28
C THR A 288 2.24 19.63 -8.23
N TYR A 289 1.95 18.35 -8.46
CA TYR A 289 0.99 17.88 -9.47
C TYR A 289 -0.32 17.34 -8.89
N VAL A 290 -0.61 17.54 -7.61
CA VAL A 290 -1.83 17.01 -6.96
C VAL A 290 -3.12 17.44 -7.68
N ARG A 291 -3.18 18.67 -8.22
CA ARG A 291 -4.35 19.13 -8.98
C ARG A 291 -4.47 18.48 -10.37
N LEU A 292 -3.36 18.13 -11.03
CA LEU A 292 -3.39 17.34 -12.27
C LEU A 292 -3.80 15.90 -12.00
N LEU A 293 -3.31 15.32 -10.91
CA LEU A 293 -3.76 14.02 -10.44
C LEU A 293 -5.26 14.06 -10.12
N ALA A 294 -5.73 15.07 -9.39
CA ALA A 294 -7.15 15.26 -9.12
C ALA A 294 -7.98 15.43 -10.40
N ALA A 295 -7.46 16.11 -11.44
CA ALA A 295 -8.11 16.22 -12.75
C ALA A 295 -8.19 14.88 -13.48
N LEU A 296 -7.18 14.02 -13.37
CA LEU A 296 -7.22 12.65 -13.89
C LEU A 296 -8.33 11.81 -13.24
N PHE A 297 -8.65 12.07 -11.96
CA PHE A 297 -9.71 11.39 -11.21
C PHE A 297 -11.13 11.93 -11.45
N GLN A 298 -11.27 13.09 -12.10
CA GLN A 298 -12.59 13.63 -12.37
C GLN A 298 -13.40 12.69 -13.28
N PRO A 299 -14.73 12.79 -13.28
CA PRO A 299 -15.61 11.97 -14.11
C PRO A 299 -15.59 12.39 -15.61
N TYR A 300 -14.44 12.82 -16.10
CA TYR A 300 -14.20 13.11 -17.51
C TYR A 300 -13.96 11.83 -18.29
N LEU A 301 -14.23 11.86 -19.60
CA LEU A 301 -14.07 10.71 -20.48
C LEU A 301 -12.70 10.05 -20.29
N LYS A 302 -12.70 8.76 -19.94
CA LYS A 302 -11.48 7.95 -19.87
C LYS A 302 -11.43 6.97 -21.03
N VAL A 303 -10.29 6.93 -21.69
CA VAL A 303 -10.07 6.06 -22.83
C VAL A 303 -8.82 5.20 -22.65
N SER A 304 -8.87 3.99 -23.20
CA SER A 304 -7.75 3.08 -23.29
C SER A 304 -6.63 3.64 -24.16
N PRO A 305 -5.41 3.06 -24.18
CA PRO A 305 -4.36 3.40 -25.15
C PRO A 305 -4.76 3.24 -26.61
N LYS A 306 -5.86 2.52 -26.89
CA LYS A 306 -6.42 2.38 -28.25
C LYS A 306 -7.42 3.47 -28.60
N GLY A 307 -7.94 4.22 -27.63
CA GLY A 307 -8.92 5.29 -27.82
C GLY A 307 -10.38 4.91 -27.55
N ASP A 308 -10.62 3.71 -27.00
CA ASP A 308 -11.97 3.25 -26.64
C ASP A 308 -12.27 3.59 -25.18
N ARG A 309 -13.49 4.02 -24.85
CA ARG A 309 -14.00 4.12 -23.50
C ARG A 309 -14.09 2.73 -22.86
N PHE A 310 -13.82 2.59 -21.55
CA PHE A 310 -13.70 1.27 -20.94
C PHE A 310 -14.44 1.11 -19.59
N ALA A 311 -14.99 2.18 -19.03
CA ALA A 311 -15.70 2.14 -17.75
C ALA A 311 -16.61 3.36 -17.54
N ASP A 312 -17.47 3.31 -16.54
CA ASP A 312 -18.07 4.49 -15.92
C ASP A 312 -16.99 5.24 -15.12
N GLU A 313 -16.72 6.47 -15.50
CA GLU A 313 -15.67 7.29 -14.91
C GLU A 313 -15.99 7.79 -13.50
N THR A 314 -17.18 7.48 -12.97
CA THR A 314 -17.60 7.83 -11.60
C THR A 314 -17.33 6.71 -10.59
N LEU A 315 -16.93 5.55 -11.06
CA LEU A 315 -16.66 4.38 -10.22
C LEU A 315 -15.64 4.68 -9.11
N PRO A 316 -15.71 3.97 -7.97
CA PRO A 316 -14.66 3.96 -6.96
C PRO A 316 -13.29 3.64 -7.53
N LEU A 317 -12.25 4.08 -6.83
CA LEU A 317 -10.86 4.04 -7.35
C LEU A 317 -10.37 2.63 -7.65
N GLU A 318 -10.70 1.68 -6.79
CA GLU A 318 -10.36 0.26 -6.99
C GLU A 318 -11.07 -0.33 -8.21
N TYR A 319 -12.32 0.07 -8.50
CA TYR A 319 -13.05 -0.43 -9.66
C TYR A 319 -12.50 0.16 -10.96
N ILE A 320 -12.16 1.46 -10.96
CA ILE A 320 -11.45 2.08 -12.09
C ILE A 320 -10.07 1.43 -12.30
N SER A 321 -9.37 1.06 -11.22
CA SER A 321 -8.10 0.33 -11.33
C SER A 321 -8.30 -1.04 -11.95
N ASN A 322 -9.27 -1.81 -11.49
CA ASN A 322 -9.59 -3.13 -12.03
C ASN A 322 -9.96 -3.03 -13.53
N ALA A 323 -10.82 -2.06 -13.90
CA ALA A 323 -11.16 -1.82 -15.30
C ALA A 323 -9.96 -1.39 -16.15
N ALA A 324 -9.04 -0.59 -15.60
CA ALA A 324 -7.81 -0.21 -16.28
C ALA A 324 -6.82 -1.38 -16.43
N GLU A 325 -6.80 -2.31 -15.49
CA GLU A 325 -5.99 -3.52 -15.55
C GLU A 325 -6.36 -4.37 -16.78
N GLU A 326 -7.66 -4.55 -17.04
CA GLU A 326 -8.19 -5.29 -18.19
C GLU A 326 -7.81 -4.67 -19.57
N ILE A 327 -7.48 -3.39 -19.60
CA ILE A 327 -7.08 -2.70 -20.83
C ILE A 327 -5.56 -2.47 -20.94
N GLY A 328 -4.76 -3.07 -20.04
CA GLY A 328 -3.30 -3.01 -20.05
C GLY A 328 -2.69 -1.98 -19.12
N GLY A 329 -3.42 -1.53 -18.08
CA GLY A 329 -2.89 -0.76 -16.94
C GLY A 329 -2.63 0.71 -17.19
N GLU A 330 -2.89 1.23 -18.40
CA GLU A 330 -2.75 2.65 -18.75
C GLU A 330 -4.07 3.20 -19.31
N ALA A 331 -4.36 4.46 -19.05
CA ALA A 331 -5.52 5.15 -19.61
C ALA A 331 -5.28 6.65 -19.75
N PHE A 332 -6.16 7.34 -20.45
CA PHE A 332 -6.11 8.78 -20.64
C PHE A 332 -7.44 9.40 -20.23
N ALA A 333 -7.39 10.47 -19.42
CA ALA A 333 -8.53 11.35 -19.26
C ALA A 333 -8.53 12.36 -20.40
N VAL A 334 -9.59 12.36 -21.22
CA VAL A 334 -9.72 13.22 -22.41
C VAL A 334 -10.81 14.26 -22.17
N PHE A 335 -10.51 15.52 -22.44
CA PHE A 335 -11.45 16.63 -22.28
C PHE A 335 -11.13 17.78 -23.25
N ASP A 336 -12.05 18.75 -23.32
CA ASP A 336 -11.97 19.89 -24.22
C ASP A 336 -11.71 21.23 -23.49
N ASP A 337 -11.66 22.34 -24.22
CA ASP A 337 -11.40 23.66 -23.68
C ASP A 337 -12.56 24.18 -22.77
N ASN A 338 -13.80 23.69 -22.96
CA ASN A 338 -14.90 24.03 -22.09
C ASN A 338 -14.71 23.42 -20.70
N THR A 339 -14.36 22.14 -20.65
CA THR A 339 -14.03 21.42 -19.39
C THR A 339 -12.80 22.04 -18.70
N ARG A 340 -11.76 22.41 -19.47
CA ARG A 340 -10.63 23.16 -18.92
C ARG A 340 -11.06 24.47 -18.26
N LYS A 341 -11.91 25.26 -18.93
CA LYS A 341 -12.45 26.50 -18.37
C LYS A 341 -13.32 26.27 -17.14
N GLU A 342 -14.10 25.17 -17.11
CA GLU A 342 -14.86 24.75 -15.92
C GLU A 342 -13.91 24.53 -14.73
N MET A 343 -12.83 23.76 -14.91
CA MET A 343 -11.84 23.52 -13.86
C MET A 343 -11.18 24.80 -13.33
N ILE A 344 -10.93 25.79 -14.20
CA ILE A 344 -10.28 27.05 -13.82
C ILE A 344 -11.28 28.00 -13.14
N ASN A 345 -12.46 28.17 -13.68
CA ASN A 345 -13.40 29.21 -13.28
C ASN A 345 -14.40 28.76 -12.20
N VAL A 346 -14.84 27.50 -12.26
CA VAL A 346 -15.81 26.90 -11.33
C VAL A 346 -15.11 26.02 -10.31
N GLY A 347 -14.18 25.18 -10.75
CA GLY A 347 -13.40 24.25 -9.95
C GLY A 347 -13.62 22.79 -10.34
N LEU A 348 -12.91 21.90 -9.68
CA LEU A 348 -13.02 20.46 -9.87
C LEU A 348 -14.33 19.95 -9.26
N PRO A 349 -15.19 19.26 -10.01
CA PRO A 349 -16.52 18.88 -9.54
C PRO A 349 -16.50 17.84 -8.40
N ARG A 350 -15.47 17.01 -8.32
CA ARG A 350 -15.26 16.03 -7.23
C ARG A 350 -13.97 16.34 -6.49
N GLY A 351 -13.98 16.07 -5.19
CA GLY A 351 -12.76 16.10 -4.38
C GLY A 351 -11.82 14.94 -4.70
N TYR A 352 -10.63 15.00 -4.13
CA TYR A 352 -9.62 13.96 -4.21
C TYR A 352 -8.97 13.71 -2.85
N PHE A 353 -9.34 12.62 -2.18
CA PHE A 353 -8.78 12.13 -0.90
C PHE A 353 -8.56 13.19 0.21
N GLY A 354 -9.45 14.15 0.36
CA GLY A 354 -9.23 15.24 1.32
C GLY A 354 -8.13 16.25 0.95
N MET A 355 -7.24 15.92 0.01
CA MET A 355 -6.17 16.81 -0.47
C MET A 355 -6.68 17.91 -1.39
N VAL A 356 -7.72 17.64 -2.16
CA VAL A 356 -8.38 18.60 -3.04
C VAL A 356 -9.88 18.57 -2.77
N ALA A 357 -10.42 19.65 -2.22
CA ALA A 357 -11.85 19.75 -1.95
C ALA A 357 -12.66 19.92 -3.26
N PRO A 358 -13.93 19.44 -3.31
CA PRO A 358 -14.84 19.77 -4.41
C PRO A 358 -14.93 21.29 -4.58
N GLY A 359 -15.01 21.77 -5.82
CA GLY A 359 -15.04 23.21 -6.13
C GLY A 359 -13.67 23.91 -6.08
N THR A 360 -12.58 23.19 -5.77
CA THR A 360 -11.24 23.77 -5.82
C THR A 360 -10.91 24.20 -7.24
N LYS A 361 -10.65 25.49 -7.44
CA LYS A 361 -10.25 26.07 -8.71
C LYS A 361 -8.83 25.66 -9.09
N PHE A 362 -8.63 25.38 -10.36
CA PHE A 362 -7.32 24.99 -10.88
C PHE A 362 -6.62 26.19 -11.54
N ASP A 363 -6.36 27.25 -10.74
CA ASP A 363 -5.85 28.54 -11.23
C ASP A 363 -4.56 28.47 -12.05
N ASN A 364 -3.68 27.53 -11.70
CA ASN A 364 -2.38 27.32 -12.38
C ASN A 364 -2.43 26.19 -13.42
N PHE A 365 -3.62 25.80 -13.93
CA PHE A 365 -3.79 24.71 -14.88
C PHE A 365 -2.83 24.81 -16.07
N ASP A 366 -2.84 25.94 -16.79
CA ASP A 366 -2.07 26.08 -18.03
C ASP A 366 -0.56 25.93 -17.80
N LYS A 367 -0.05 26.43 -16.67
CA LYS A 367 1.34 26.26 -16.29
C LYS A 367 1.69 24.80 -16.04
N LEU A 368 0.96 24.14 -15.14
CA LEU A 368 1.24 22.74 -14.78
C LEU A 368 0.98 21.79 -15.95
N PHE A 369 -0.05 22.05 -16.74
CA PHE A 369 -0.34 21.25 -17.92
C PHE A 369 0.79 21.35 -18.97
N ALA A 370 1.32 22.56 -19.21
CA ALA A 370 2.46 22.75 -20.12
C ALA A 370 3.73 22.06 -19.61
N GLU A 371 3.95 22.04 -18.30
CA GLU A 371 5.03 21.23 -17.69
C GLU A 371 4.80 19.73 -17.91
N GLY A 372 3.57 19.25 -17.74
CA GLY A 372 3.17 17.87 -18.02
C GLY A 372 3.36 17.48 -19.50
N VAL A 373 3.11 18.41 -20.43
CA VAL A 373 3.39 18.20 -21.86
C VAL A 373 4.89 18.02 -22.11
N LYS A 374 5.73 18.86 -21.50
CA LYS A 374 7.20 18.73 -21.62
C LYS A 374 7.71 17.40 -21.03
N LYS A 375 7.05 16.88 -20.01
CA LYS A 375 7.40 15.63 -19.33
C LYS A 375 6.75 14.39 -19.97
N GLY A 376 5.82 14.54 -20.91
CA GLY A 376 5.23 13.45 -21.67
C GLY A 376 4.02 12.75 -21.04
N PHE A 377 3.43 13.28 -19.96
CA PHE A 377 2.20 12.73 -19.38
C PHE A 377 0.94 13.59 -19.61
N CYS A 378 1.08 14.77 -20.22
CA CYS A 378 -0.03 15.59 -20.70
C CYS A 378 0.11 15.84 -22.20
N TYR A 379 -1.03 15.98 -22.90
CA TYR A 379 -1.08 16.18 -24.35
C TYR A 379 -2.12 17.25 -24.69
N LYS A 380 -1.80 18.16 -25.63
CA LYS A 380 -2.67 19.20 -26.10
C LYS A 380 -2.64 19.25 -27.63
N ALA A 381 -3.81 19.32 -28.27
CA ALA A 381 -3.93 19.36 -29.72
C ALA A 381 -5.13 20.20 -30.17
N ASN A 382 -5.11 20.71 -31.39
CA ASN A 382 -6.21 21.50 -31.95
C ASN A 382 -7.35 20.63 -32.55
N SER A 383 -7.08 19.32 -32.75
CA SER A 383 -8.06 18.35 -33.22
C SER A 383 -7.91 17.01 -32.53
N LEU A 384 -8.98 16.21 -32.49
CA LEU A 384 -8.94 14.84 -31.98
C LEU A 384 -7.98 13.94 -32.76
N LYS A 385 -7.89 14.15 -34.08
CA LYS A 385 -6.95 13.42 -34.95
C LYS A 385 -5.49 13.69 -34.56
N GLU A 386 -5.17 14.95 -34.26
CA GLU A 386 -3.85 15.35 -33.78
C GLU A 386 -3.58 14.80 -32.35
N LEU A 387 -4.58 14.89 -31.47
CA LEU A 387 -4.47 14.33 -30.12
C LEU A 387 -4.20 12.82 -30.14
N ALA A 388 -4.93 12.08 -30.97
CA ALA A 388 -4.71 10.65 -31.19
C ALA A 388 -3.28 10.34 -31.65
N LYS A 389 -2.76 11.13 -32.62
CA LYS A 389 -1.39 10.98 -33.11
C LYS A 389 -0.35 11.22 -31.97
N LEU A 390 -0.56 12.25 -31.14
CA LEU A 390 0.35 12.58 -30.06
C LEU A 390 0.34 11.51 -28.94
N THR A 391 -0.80 10.90 -28.67
CA THR A 391 -0.99 9.89 -27.62
C THR A 391 -0.75 8.47 -28.08
N GLY A 392 -0.61 8.24 -29.40
CA GLY A 392 -0.48 6.90 -29.99
C GLY A 392 -1.82 6.14 -30.15
N MET A 393 -2.96 6.79 -29.92
CA MET A 393 -4.28 6.21 -30.09
C MET A 393 -4.65 6.05 -31.57
N ASP A 394 -5.59 5.15 -31.88
CA ASP A 394 -6.24 5.10 -33.18
C ASP A 394 -7.16 6.32 -33.37
N PRO A 395 -6.92 7.17 -34.39
CA PRO A 395 -7.70 8.40 -34.60
C PRO A 395 -9.19 8.14 -34.86
N LYS A 396 -9.53 7.04 -35.50
CA LYS A 396 -10.93 6.69 -35.82
C LYS A 396 -11.66 6.22 -34.57
N ARG A 397 -10.99 5.40 -33.75
CA ARG A 397 -11.55 4.95 -32.47
C ARG A 397 -11.79 6.12 -31.51
N LEU A 398 -10.79 6.98 -31.29
CA LEU A 398 -10.96 8.16 -30.46
C LEU A 398 -12.09 9.07 -30.95
N GLN A 399 -12.17 9.32 -32.26
CA GLN A 399 -13.24 10.12 -32.86
C GLN A 399 -14.62 9.50 -32.56
N ASN A 400 -14.80 8.20 -32.83
CA ASN A 400 -16.05 7.49 -32.60
C ASN A 400 -16.44 7.52 -31.09
N THR A 401 -15.47 7.31 -30.20
CA THR A 401 -15.69 7.35 -28.75
C THR A 401 -16.18 8.74 -28.30
N VAL A 402 -15.55 9.81 -28.79
CA VAL A 402 -15.96 11.18 -28.48
C VAL A 402 -17.33 11.51 -29.05
N GLU A 403 -17.61 11.13 -30.29
CA GLU A 403 -18.93 11.31 -30.93
C GLU A 403 -20.01 10.59 -30.10
N ARG A 404 -19.74 9.37 -29.67
CA ARG A 404 -20.64 8.58 -28.84
C ARG A 404 -20.90 9.24 -27.48
N MET A 405 -19.84 9.72 -26.79
CA MET A 405 -19.97 10.46 -25.52
C MET A 405 -20.81 11.73 -25.73
N ASN A 406 -20.58 12.48 -26.80
CA ASN A 406 -21.34 13.68 -27.11
C ASN A 406 -22.83 13.38 -27.37
N GLN A 407 -23.14 12.27 -28.04
CA GLN A 407 -24.52 11.83 -28.25
C GLN A 407 -25.20 11.43 -26.95
N MET A 408 -24.52 10.66 -26.07
CA MET A 408 -25.02 10.29 -24.73
C MET A 408 -25.25 11.53 -23.87
N THR A 409 -24.34 12.50 -23.91
CA THR A 409 -24.49 13.77 -23.19
C THR A 409 -25.69 14.56 -23.69
N LYS A 410 -25.89 14.65 -24.99
CA LYS A 410 -27.08 15.32 -25.59
C LYS A 410 -28.38 14.64 -25.19
N ASN A 411 -28.38 13.32 -25.15
CA ASN A 411 -29.55 12.51 -24.78
C ASN A 411 -29.75 12.43 -23.26
N GLN A 412 -28.83 12.97 -22.45
CA GLN A 412 -28.83 12.85 -20.99
C GLN A 412 -28.91 11.40 -20.51
N LYS A 413 -28.31 10.48 -21.23
CA LYS A 413 -28.35 9.06 -20.96
C LYS A 413 -27.07 8.35 -21.48
N ASP A 414 -26.36 7.73 -20.58
CA ASP A 414 -25.28 6.77 -20.91
C ASP A 414 -25.90 5.38 -21.10
N ASP A 415 -25.82 4.84 -22.31
CA ASP A 415 -26.30 3.51 -22.66
C ASP A 415 -25.17 2.51 -22.87
N GLU A 416 -23.92 2.89 -22.53
CA GLU A 416 -22.75 2.00 -22.54
C GLU A 416 -22.38 1.49 -21.14
N PHE A 417 -22.24 2.40 -20.18
CA PHE A 417 -21.83 2.07 -18.81
C PHE A 417 -22.79 2.62 -17.73
N TYR A 418 -23.90 3.24 -18.14
CA TYR A 418 -24.97 3.76 -17.28
C TYR A 418 -24.49 4.84 -16.28
N LYS A 419 -23.45 5.59 -16.63
CA LYS A 419 -22.97 6.74 -15.88
C LYS A 419 -24.10 7.75 -15.68
N ASP A 420 -24.26 8.25 -14.45
CA ASP A 420 -25.28 9.25 -14.12
C ASP A 420 -25.14 10.49 -15.03
N SER A 421 -26.27 10.96 -15.58
CA SER A 421 -26.32 12.03 -16.57
C SER A 421 -25.72 13.35 -16.08
N GLN A 422 -25.78 13.64 -14.78
CA GLN A 422 -25.15 14.82 -14.18
C GLN A 422 -23.63 14.90 -14.42
N TRP A 423 -23.00 13.76 -14.63
CA TRP A 423 -21.56 13.65 -14.85
C TRP A 423 -21.17 13.56 -16.33
N LEU A 424 -22.13 13.49 -17.25
CA LEU A 424 -21.83 13.49 -18.68
C LEU A 424 -21.30 14.86 -19.11
N ARG A 425 -20.24 14.87 -19.88
CA ARG A 425 -19.61 16.08 -20.43
C ARG A 425 -19.31 15.89 -21.91
N GLU A 426 -19.62 16.89 -22.70
CA GLU A 426 -19.27 16.92 -24.11
C GLU A 426 -17.76 17.18 -24.28
N VAL A 427 -17.21 16.63 -25.37
CA VAL A 427 -15.85 16.90 -25.82
C VAL A 427 -15.93 17.41 -27.27
N LYS A 428 -16.18 18.71 -27.43
CA LYS A 428 -16.50 19.31 -28.74
C LYS A 428 -15.59 20.44 -29.16
N LYS A 429 -15.13 21.26 -28.23
CA LYS A 429 -14.46 22.53 -28.51
C LYS A 429 -12.97 22.46 -28.23
N GLY A 430 -12.20 22.38 -29.29
CA GLY A 430 -10.73 22.44 -29.18
C GLY A 430 -10.21 23.76 -28.57
N PRO A 431 -8.99 23.79 -28.06
CA PRO A 431 -8.06 22.67 -28.06
C PRO A 431 -8.53 21.52 -27.16
N PHE A 432 -8.10 20.29 -27.52
CA PHE A 432 -8.36 19.07 -26.80
C PHE A 432 -7.15 18.69 -25.94
N TYR A 433 -7.41 18.05 -24.81
CA TYR A 433 -6.43 17.72 -23.79
C TYR A 433 -6.51 16.25 -23.42
N ALA A 434 -5.37 15.64 -23.11
CA ALA A 434 -5.33 14.32 -22.49
C ALA A 434 -4.32 14.30 -21.35
N ILE A 435 -4.67 13.64 -20.24
CA ILE A 435 -3.76 13.34 -19.12
C ILE A 435 -3.57 11.83 -19.11
N LYS A 436 -2.33 11.38 -19.23
CA LYS A 436 -1.96 9.95 -19.18
C LYS A 436 -1.82 9.49 -17.76
N GLY A 437 -2.53 8.43 -17.41
CA GLY A 437 -2.42 7.72 -16.14
C GLY A 437 -1.95 6.29 -16.31
N SER A 438 -1.35 5.73 -15.28
CA SER A 438 -0.98 4.31 -15.17
C SER A 438 -1.31 3.79 -13.78
N LEU A 439 -1.47 2.48 -13.69
CA LEU A 439 -1.72 1.82 -12.41
C LEU A 439 -0.46 1.87 -11.53
N ARG A 440 -0.68 2.19 -10.24
CA ARG A 440 0.30 2.02 -9.17
C ARG A 440 -0.29 1.23 -8.03
N THR A 441 0.58 0.63 -7.24
CA THR A 441 0.18 -0.09 -6.04
C THR A 441 0.91 0.43 -4.81
N TYR A 442 0.19 0.58 -3.71
CA TYR A 442 0.80 0.83 -2.40
C TYR A 442 1.45 -0.44 -1.84
N ALA A 443 0.84 -1.60 -2.08
CA ALA A 443 1.33 -2.89 -1.64
C ALA A 443 0.69 -4.04 -2.45
N THR A 444 1.36 -5.18 -2.51
CA THR A 444 0.69 -6.45 -2.81
C THR A 444 0.00 -6.95 -1.55
N VAL A 445 -1.15 -7.61 -1.69
CA VAL A 445 -1.96 -8.10 -0.56
C VAL A 445 -2.20 -9.61 -0.60
N GLY A 446 -1.51 -10.32 -1.50
CA GLY A 446 -1.35 -11.77 -1.50
C GLY A 446 -0.14 -12.20 -0.69
N GLY A 447 -0.18 -13.42 -0.16
CA GLY A 447 0.88 -14.00 0.67
C GLY A 447 0.56 -15.42 1.09
N ALA A 448 1.14 -15.87 2.21
CA ALA A 448 0.86 -17.20 2.73
C ALA A 448 -0.60 -17.34 3.17
N SER A 449 -1.23 -18.47 2.83
CA SER A 449 -2.50 -18.87 3.43
C SER A 449 -2.32 -19.06 4.92
N VAL A 450 -3.15 -18.41 5.75
CA VAL A 450 -3.06 -18.49 7.21
C VAL A 450 -4.37 -19.00 7.82
N ASN A 451 -4.28 -19.57 9.03
CA ASN A 451 -5.47 -19.84 9.84
C ASN A 451 -5.91 -18.59 10.62
N GLU A 452 -6.93 -18.72 11.47
CA GLU A 452 -7.46 -17.64 12.33
C GLU A 452 -6.46 -17.09 13.36
N HIS A 453 -5.31 -17.75 13.54
CA HIS A 453 -4.21 -17.35 14.44
C HIS A 453 -2.99 -16.83 13.69
N PHE A 454 -3.12 -16.56 12.38
CA PHE A 454 -2.02 -16.12 11.50
C PHE A 454 -0.88 -17.14 11.35
N GLN A 455 -1.13 -18.43 11.60
CA GLN A 455 -0.16 -19.49 11.31
C GLN A 455 -0.26 -19.88 9.83
N PRO A 456 0.87 -19.91 9.09
CA PRO A 456 0.89 -20.34 7.71
C PRO A 456 0.47 -21.81 7.54
N LEU A 457 -0.24 -22.08 6.45
CA LEU A 457 -0.77 -23.40 6.10
C LEU A 457 -0.04 -23.96 4.87
N THR A 458 0.21 -25.26 4.88
CA THR A 458 0.67 -25.99 3.68
C THR A 458 -0.47 -26.12 2.65
N PRO A 459 -0.19 -26.57 1.41
CA PRO A 459 -1.24 -26.88 0.43
C PRO A 459 -2.30 -27.87 0.94
N GLU A 460 -1.93 -28.78 1.84
CA GLU A 460 -2.83 -29.76 2.47
C GLU A 460 -3.58 -29.20 3.68
N GLY A 461 -3.40 -27.92 4.00
CA GLY A 461 -4.07 -27.25 5.13
C GLY A 461 -3.44 -27.54 6.50
N LYS A 462 -2.23 -28.09 6.55
CA LYS A 462 -1.51 -28.32 7.81
C LYS A 462 -0.79 -27.06 8.27
N VAL A 463 -0.79 -26.80 9.57
CA VAL A 463 -0.07 -25.68 10.18
C VAL A 463 1.44 -25.90 10.12
N ILE A 464 2.18 -24.89 9.66
CA ILE A 464 3.64 -24.83 9.80
C ILE A 464 3.93 -24.28 11.20
N LYS A 465 4.58 -25.09 12.03
CA LYS A 465 4.81 -24.76 13.45
C LYS A 465 5.95 -23.76 13.63
N GLY A 466 5.87 -22.96 14.70
CA GLY A 466 6.93 -22.03 15.11
C GLY A 466 7.00 -20.74 14.27
N ILE A 467 6.08 -20.55 13.31
CA ILE A 467 6.06 -19.37 12.44
C ILE A 467 4.65 -18.79 12.30
N TYR A 468 4.59 -17.47 12.11
CA TYR A 468 3.39 -16.69 11.83
C TYR A 468 3.64 -15.77 10.65
N ALA A 469 2.62 -15.48 9.85
CA ALA A 469 2.67 -14.50 8.77
C ALA A 469 1.57 -13.46 8.99
N ILE A 470 1.93 -12.19 8.93
CA ILE A 470 1.02 -11.08 9.21
C ILE A 470 1.12 -9.96 8.17
N GLY A 471 0.13 -9.07 8.17
CA GLY A 471 0.07 -7.97 7.19
C GLY A 471 0.05 -8.49 5.76
N GLN A 472 0.85 -7.89 4.88
CA GLN A 472 0.89 -8.25 3.45
C GLN A 472 1.64 -9.56 3.15
N ASP A 473 2.26 -10.19 4.14
CA ASP A 473 2.80 -11.55 4.00
C ASP A 473 1.75 -12.64 4.28
N ALA A 474 0.60 -12.25 4.88
CA ALA A 474 -0.57 -13.10 5.13
C ALA A 474 -1.66 -12.84 4.09
N GLY A 475 -1.82 -13.75 3.16
CA GLY A 475 -2.90 -13.73 2.18
C GLY A 475 -4.22 -14.27 2.71
N GLY A 476 -5.28 -14.17 1.90
CA GLY A 476 -6.60 -14.74 2.19
C GLY A 476 -7.62 -13.75 2.78
N LEU A 477 -7.26 -12.47 2.94
CA LEU A 477 -8.23 -11.42 3.28
C LEU A 477 -8.92 -10.85 2.03
N TYR A 478 -8.26 -10.86 0.88
CA TYR A 478 -8.76 -10.35 -0.40
C TYR A 478 -8.78 -11.47 -1.44
N SER A 479 -9.79 -11.49 -2.34
CA SER A 479 -9.86 -12.51 -3.39
C SER A 479 -9.22 -12.06 -4.70
N ASP A 480 -9.77 -11.03 -5.31
CA ASP A 480 -9.44 -10.54 -6.65
C ASP A 480 -9.34 -9.01 -6.73
N SER A 481 -9.75 -8.29 -5.68
CA SER A 481 -9.67 -6.84 -5.60
C SER A 481 -9.45 -6.38 -4.17
N TYR A 482 -8.88 -5.20 -4.00
CA TYR A 482 -8.83 -4.49 -2.72
C TYR A 482 -10.21 -3.91 -2.38
N ASP A 483 -10.59 -3.89 -1.13
CA ASP A 483 -11.96 -3.62 -0.66
C ASP A 483 -12.19 -2.21 -0.09
N MET A 484 -11.42 -1.22 -0.51
CA MET A 484 -11.41 0.13 0.08
C MET A 484 -12.80 0.77 0.16
N HIS A 485 -13.63 0.60 -0.89
CA HIS A 485 -14.98 1.17 -0.93
C HIS A 485 -15.94 0.60 0.13
N ILE A 486 -15.77 -0.66 0.53
CA ILE A 486 -16.67 -1.32 1.48
C ILE A 486 -16.10 -1.42 2.89
N ALA A 487 -14.79 -1.27 3.05
CA ALA A 487 -14.07 -1.47 4.31
C ALA A 487 -12.73 -0.71 4.32
N GLU A 488 -12.78 0.59 4.61
CA GLU A 488 -11.59 1.43 4.63
C GLU A 488 -10.65 1.09 5.78
N GLY A 489 -9.34 1.03 5.51
CA GLY A 489 -8.30 0.78 6.51
C GLY A 489 -8.05 -0.71 6.80
N THR A 490 -8.57 -1.63 5.98
CA THR A 490 -8.42 -3.09 6.19
C THR A 490 -6.97 -3.54 6.16
N ALA A 491 -6.13 -3.03 5.24
CA ALA A 491 -4.74 -3.45 5.11
C ALA A 491 -3.89 -3.08 6.35
N SER A 492 -4.07 -1.87 6.90
CA SER A 492 -3.41 -1.46 8.15
C SER A 492 -3.92 -2.25 9.35
N SER A 493 -5.24 -2.45 9.43
CA SER A 493 -5.87 -3.22 10.49
C SER A 493 -5.46 -4.70 10.46
N TRP A 494 -5.39 -5.33 9.29
CA TRP A 494 -4.91 -6.70 9.14
C TRP A 494 -3.48 -6.87 9.64
N ALA A 495 -2.62 -5.88 9.38
CA ALA A 495 -1.25 -5.87 9.85
C ALA A 495 -1.17 -5.67 11.37
N ILE A 496 -1.83 -4.65 11.93
CA ILE A 496 -1.81 -4.33 13.37
C ILE A 496 -2.44 -5.46 14.19
N ASN A 497 -3.65 -5.89 13.82
CA ASN A 497 -4.33 -6.99 14.49
C ASN A 497 -3.56 -8.30 14.34
N GLY A 498 -3.02 -8.59 13.14
CA GLY A 498 -2.19 -9.77 12.91
C GLY A 498 -1.00 -9.83 13.87
N GLY A 499 -0.35 -8.68 14.10
CA GLY A 499 0.72 -8.56 15.11
C GLY A 499 0.25 -8.91 16.51
N ARG A 500 -0.82 -8.26 16.98
CA ARG A 500 -1.37 -8.49 18.31
C ARG A 500 -1.88 -9.93 18.49
N LEU A 501 -2.70 -10.43 17.56
CA LEU A 501 -3.36 -11.73 17.66
C LEU A 501 -2.40 -12.91 17.49
N SER A 502 -1.36 -12.78 16.69
CA SER A 502 -0.33 -13.83 16.60
C SER A 502 0.38 -14.01 17.95
N VAL A 503 0.66 -12.92 18.68
CA VAL A 503 1.26 -12.99 20.01
C VAL A 503 0.27 -13.56 21.05
N GLU A 504 -1.01 -13.24 20.96
CA GLU A 504 -2.00 -13.87 21.83
C GLU A 504 -2.01 -15.41 21.66
N HIS A 505 -1.88 -15.88 20.43
CA HIS A 505 -1.74 -17.31 20.18
C HIS A 505 -0.39 -17.86 20.65
N ILE A 506 0.71 -17.12 20.50
CA ILE A 506 2.05 -17.51 20.98
C ILE A 506 2.03 -17.77 22.50
N LYS A 507 1.29 -16.98 23.29
CA LYS A 507 1.12 -17.22 24.75
C LYS A 507 0.59 -18.63 25.04
N THR A 508 -0.32 -19.13 24.21
CA THR A 508 -0.85 -20.49 24.32
C THR A 508 0.11 -21.53 23.76
N TYR A 509 0.74 -21.24 22.64
CA TYR A 509 1.69 -22.12 21.96
C TYR A 509 2.94 -22.42 22.80
N LEU A 510 3.48 -21.43 23.51
CA LEU A 510 4.69 -21.58 24.33
C LEU A 510 4.41 -22.14 25.73
N LYS A 511 3.15 -22.20 26.17
CA LYS A 511 2.76 -22.84 27.46
C LYS A 511 2.57 -24.35 27.34
N LYS A 512 2.52 -24.88 26.13
CA LYS A 512 2.44 -26.31 25.83
C LYS A 512 3.84 -26.91 25.69
#